data_144f810ffeaee612a77f2bb574491e51
#
_entry.id   144f810ffeaee612a77f2bb574491e51
#
_cell.length_a   1.000
_cell.length_b   1.000
_cell.length_c   1.000
_cell.angle_alpha   90.00
_cell.angle_beta   90.00
_cell.angle_gamma   90.00
#
_symmetry.space_group_name_H-M   'P 1'
#
loop_
_entity.id
_entity.type
_entity.pdbx_description
1 polymer ?
#
loop_
_entity_poly.entity_id
_entity_poly.type
_entity_poly.pdbx_seq_one_letter_code
_entity_poly.pdbx_strand_id
1 'polypeptide(L)'
;IGWDKQKVIDRFKEIRIKEGFYKNSSTGKTTSNYRKDRPYPFVKEISPDEMLRIAPQLSKFPGFYEEPTHTRFYPYPYAANIFGYLNEVIKEEVEKDPFYRPGMNIGRAGIERSYEKVFRGKKGVRFVVTNANNNDVSTSSKNSFDTVAVPSPTIQLGLDIDLQAYGELLMSNKRGCIVAIEPATGEILAMVSAPSYDPNLLSGRKNIKENYPKLIADSALPLFARPLQAEYPPGSIFKLVQALICLQENKISTNTSFPCNKSIVGCHGHPTAGSVMDAIKYSCNPYFYAAVKRVIEPGKNSNINQDAVIGLENWHTYMTSFGLGIKPQIDIDAQAQRSGLIPNAAYYNKFLGKGNWSFSTIRSISIGQGEIKMTPMQMANIAAIIANRGWYYTPHFVKNIG
;
A
#
# COMPACT_ATOMS: atom_id res chain seq x y z
N ILE A 1 -34.91 -1.43 -17.79
CA ILE A 1 -34.07 -2.35 -16.98
C ILE A 1 -34.30 -3.80 -17.45
N GLY A 2 -35.29 -4.08 -18.29
CA GLY A 2 -35.54 -5.41 -18.86
C GLY A 2 -35.89 -6.49 -17.81
N TRP A 3 -36.46 -6.09 -16.67
CA TRP A 3 -36.87 -7.05 -15.64
C TRP A 3 -38.29 -7.54 -15.91
N ASP A 4 -38.49 -8.84 -15.80
CA ASP A 4 -39.82 -9.44 -15.79
C ASP A 4 -40.47 -9.31 -14.40
N LYS A 5 -41.78 -9.64 -14.34
CA LYS A 5 -42.55 -9.56 -13.09
C LYS A 5 -41.97 -10.45 -11.98
N GLN A 6 -41.44 -11.63 -12.33
CA GLN A 6 -40.89 -12.56 -11.34
C GLN A 6 -39.61 -12.01 -10.71
N LYS A 7 -38.73 -11.43 -11.50
CA LYS A 7 -37.48 -10.80 -11.02
C LYS A 7 -37.76 -9.62 -10.09
N VAL A 8 -38.79 -8.83 -10.39
CA VAL A 8 -39.26 -7.74 -9.50
C VAL A 8 -39.72 -8.29 -8.15
N ILE A 9 -40.58 -9.34 -8.19
CA ILE A 9 -41.09 -9.98 -6.97
C ILE A 9 -39.93 -10.57 -6.13
N ASP A 10 -39.00 -11.24 -6.78
CA ASP A 10 -37.86 -11.85 -6.09
C ASP A 10 -36.95 -10.79 -5.48
N ARG A 11 -36.80 -9.64 -6.14
CA ARG A 11 -36.05 -8.53 -5.57
C ARG A 11 -36.72 -7.95 -4.32
N PHE A 12 -38.04 -7.83 -4.29
CA PHE A 12 -38.75 -7.44 -3.08
C PHE A 12 -38.58 -8.44 -1.93
N LYS A 13 -38.62 -9.74 -2.24
CA LYS A 13 -38.35 -10.80 -1.25
C LYS A 13 -36.93 -10.69 -0.73
N GLU A 14 -35.95 -10.52 -1.63
CA GLU A 14 -34.53 -10.37 -1.28
C GLU A 14 -34.30 -9.18 -0.33
N ILE A 15 -34.88 -8.03 -0.64
CA ILE A 15 -34.81 -6.84 0.23
C ILE A 15 -35.38 -7.16 1.61
N ARG A 16 -36.54 -7.77 1.67
CA ARG A 16 -37.18 -8.17 2.94
C ARG A 16 -36.35 -9.15 3.75
N ILE A 17 -35.67 -10.09 3.09
CA ILE A 17 -34.81 -11.09 3.73
C ILE A 17 -33.51 -10.45 4.21
N LYS A 18 -32.83 -9.68 3.37
CA LYS A 18 -31.53 -9.05 3.71
C LYS A 18 -31.66 -8.01 4.79
N GLU A 19 -32.72 -7.20 4.73
CA GLU A 19 -32.96 -6.11 5.70
C GLU A 19 -33.87 -6.56 6.86
N GLY A 20 -34.49 -7.73 6.73
CA GLY A 20 -35.57 -8.20 7.60
C GLY A 20 -35.15 -9.08 8.78
N PHE A 21 -33.94 -9.63 8.80
CA PHE A 21 -33.58 -10.58 9.85
C PHE A 21 -32.26 -10.21 10.53
N TYR A 22 -32.38 -9.52 11.64
CA TYR A 22 -31.29 -9.35 12.61
C TYR A 22 -31.43 -10.39 13.71
N LYS A 23 -30.41 -11.23 13.89
CA LYS A 23 -30.32 -12.11 15.05
C LYS A 23 -29.66 -11.32 16.18
N ASN A 24 -30.43 -10.94 17.19
CA ASN A 24 -29.87 -10.27 18.35
C ASN A 24 -28.90 -11.25 19.05
N SER A 25 -27.61 -10.85 19.10
CA SER A 25 -26.54 -11.69 19.65
C SER A 25 -26.70 -12.03 21.14
N SER A 26 -27.42 -11.20 21.88
CA SER A 26 -27.64 -11.40 23.32
C SER A 26 -28.90 -12.23 23.65
N THR A 27 -29.90 -12.24 22.78
CA THR A 27 -31.19 -12.93 23.06
C THR A 27 -31.46 -14.10 22.12
N GLY A 28 -30.67 -14.29 21.06
CA GLY A 28 -30.87 -15.31 20.04
C GLY A 28 -32.15 -15.14 19.21
N LYS A 29 -32.99 -14.13 19.49
CA LYS A 29 -34.24 -13.88 18.77
C LYS A 29 -33.96 -13.19 17.43
N THR A 30 -34.59 -13.69 16.40
CA THR A 30 -34.60 -13.07 15.07
C THR A 30 -35.65 -11.98 15.03
N THR A 31 -35.24 -10.73 14.99
CA THR A 31 -36.14 -9.57 14.84
C THR A 31 -36.06 -9.04 13.41
N SER A 32 -37.20 -8.69 12.84
CA SER A 32 -37.23 -8.07 11.51
C SER A 32 -36.88 -6.59 11.62
N ASN A 33 -35.83 -6.16 10.96
CA ASN A 33 -35.47 -4.74 10.80
C ASN A 33 -36.14 -4.10 9.58
N TYR A 34 -36.85 -4.90 8.77
CA TYR A 34 -37.58 -4.36 7.62
C TYR A 34 -38.73 -3.49 8.12
N ARG A 35 -38.71 -2.23 7.67
CA ARG A 35 -39.77 -1.26 7.99
C ARG A 35 -40.38 -0.78 6.66
N LYS A 36 -41.71 -0.85 6.56
CA LYS A 36 -42.46 -0.43 5.37
C LYS A 36 -42.34 1.06 5.06
N ASP A 37 -42.01 1.84 6.07
CA ASP A 37 -41.87 3.29 6.07
C ASP A 37 -40.45 3.79 5.76
N ARG A 38 -39.50 2.89 5.44
CA ARG A 38 -38.14 3.24 5.05
C ARG A 38 -37.87 2.93 3.60
N PRO A 39 -37.12 3.80 2.90
CA PRO A 39 -36.66 3.52 1.57
C PRO A 39 -35.57 2.43 1.57
N TYR A 40 -35.62 1.59 0.56
CA TYR A 40 -34.59 0.54 0.32
C TYR A 40 -34.12 0.59 -1.11
N PRO A 41 -32.79 0.48 -1.39
CA PRO A 41 -32.28 0.48 -2.73
C PRO A 41 -32.82 -0.72 -3.53
N PHE A 42 -33.68 -0.45 -4.51
CA PHE A 42 -34.26 -1.48 -5.35
C PHE A 42 -33.31 -1.88 -6.49
N VAL A 43 -32.79 -0.90 -7.21
CA VAL A 43 -31.70 -1.05 -8.18
C VAL A 43 -30.60 -0.09 -7.77
N LYS A 44 -29.34 -0.55 -7.80
CA LYS A 44 -28.18 0.26 -7.47
C LYS A 44 -27.39 0.57 -8.74
N GLU A 45 -26.77 1.76 -8.78
CA GLU A 45 -25.84 2.17 -9.84
C GLU A 45 -26.46 2.10 -11.24
N ILE A 46 -27.60 2.77 -11.41
CA ILE A 46 -28.18 3.00 -12.74
C ILE A 46 -27.35 4.09 -13.42
N SER A 47 -26.87 3.83 -14.63
CA SER A 47 -26.13 4.83 -15.39
C SER A 47 -27.01 6.03 -15.76
N PRO A 48 -26.43 7.23 -15.99
CA PRO A 48 -27.21 8.39 -16.45
C PRO A 48 -28.04 8.10 -17.69
N ASP A 49 -27.50 7.36 -18.66
CA ASP A 49 -28.21 6.98 -19.90
C ASP A 49 -29.39 6.02 -19.65
N GLU A 50 -29.21 5.06 -18.73
CA GLU A 50 -30.30 4.18 -18.29
C GLU A 50 -31.35 4.99 -17.52
N MET A 51 -30.93 5.93 -16.67
CA MET A 51 -31.83 6.78 -15.88
C MET A 51 -32.67 7.70 -16.77
N LEU A 52 -32.10 8.29 -17.81
CA LEU A 52 -32.84 9.09 -18.80
C LEU A 52 -33.99 8.32 -19.45
N ARG A 53 -33.86 7.01 -19.62
CA ARG A 53 -34.94 6.15 -20.18
C ARG A 53 -36.01 5.79 -19.16
N ILE A 54 -35.64 5.76 -17.86
CA ILE A 54 -36.51 5.32 -16.76
C ILE A 54 -37.28 6.51 -16.16
N ALA A 55 -36.61 7.65 -15.97
CA ALA A 55 -37.12 8.82 -15.27
C ALA A 55 -38.53 9.27 -15.76
N PRO A 56 -38.82 9.33 -17.07
CA PRO A 56 -40.16 9.70 -17.54
C PRO A 56 -41.26 8.72 -17.15
N GLN A 57 -40.90 7.49 -16.80
CA GLN A 57 -41.84 6.44 -16.43
C GLN A 57 -41.99 6.24 -14.93
N LEU A 58 -41.13 6.85 -14.10
CA LEU A 58 -41.16 6.70 -12.62
C LEU A 58 -42.50 7.16 -12.04
N SER A 59 -43.14 8.16 -12.64
CA SER A 59 -44.46 8.62 -12.22
C SER A 59 -45.54 7.54 -12.24
N LYS A 60 -45.38 6.48 -13.06
CA LYS A 60 -46.30 5.32 -13.16
C LYS A 60 -46.07 4.30 -12.01
N PHE A 61 -45.02 4.46 -11.25
CA PHE A 61 -44.63 3.54 -10.18
C PHE A 61 -44.54 4.27 -8.81
N PRO A 62 -45.69 4.54 -8.17
CA PRO A 62 -45.70 5.21 -6.88
C PRO A 62 -44.88 4.44 -5.84
N GLY A 63 -44.04 5.16 -5.09
CA GLY A 63 -43.13 4.59 -4.10
C GLY A 63 -41.74 4.29 -4.65
N PHE A 64 -41.48 4.51 -5.92
CA PHE A 64 -40.11 4.49 -6.47
C PHE A 64 -39.65 5.92 -6.77
N TYR A 65 -38.45 6.24 -6.35
CA TYR A 65 -37.80 7.52 -6.61
C TYR A 65 -36.30 7.32 -6.84
N GLU A 66 -35.69 8.28 -7.47
CA GLU A 66 -34.25 8.30 -7.67
C GLU A 66 -33.53 8.84 -6.44
N GLU A 67 -32.39 8.26 -6.14
CA GLU A 67 -31.47 8.78 -5.15
C GLU A 67 -30.08 8.90 -5.81
N PRO A 68 -29.56 10.13 -6.02
CA PRO A 68 -28.26 10.31 -6.65
C PRO A 68 -27.17 9.70 -5.77
N THR A 69 -26.28 8.95 -6.37
CA THR A 69 -25.08 8.42 -5.72
C THR A 69 -23.83 8.85 -6.46
N HIS A 70 -22.76 9.04 -5.72
CA HIS A 70 -21.47 9.38 -6.31
C HIS A 70 -20.63 8.13 -6.47
N THR A 71 -20.12 7.92 -7.68
CA THR A 71 -19.11 6.93 -8.00
C THR A 71 -17.76 7.61 -8.20
N ARG A 72 -16.69 6.94 -7.82
CA ARG A 72 -15.34 7.44 -8.09
C ARG A 72 -15.05 7.31 -9.58
N PHE A 73 -14.47 8.34 -10.16
CA PHE A 73 -13.97 8.35 -11.53
C PHE A 73 -12.53 8.81 -11.55
N TYR A 74 -11.69 8.11 -12.30
CA TYR A 74 -10.29 8.42 -12.47
C TYR A 74 -10.05 8.93 -13.89
N PRO A 75 -9.71 10.23 -14.08
CA PRO A 75 -9.52 10.82 -15.39
C PRO A 75 -8.41 10.17 -16.21
N TYR A 76 -7.43 9.61 -15.51
CA TYR A 76 -6.26 8.96 -16.09
C TYR A 76 -6.27 7.46 -15.81
N PRO A 77 -5.98 6.59 -16.79
CA PRO A 77 -5.97 5.14 -16.62
C PRO A 77 -4.66 4.61 -15.98
N TYR A 78 -4.04 5.42 -15.14
CA TYR A 78 -2.74 5.15 -14.52
C TYR A 78 -2.83 5.15 -13.00
N ALA A 79 -1.74 4.69 -12.34
CA ALA A 79 -1.56 4.75 -10.89
C ALA A 79 -2.57 3.93 -10.07
N ALA A 80 -3.17 2.88 -10.65
CA ALA A 80 -4.20 2.07 -9.98
C ALA A 80 -3.76 1.51 -8.61
N ASN A 81 -2.51 1.04 -8.51
CA ASN A 81 -1.94 0.51 -7.27
C ASN A 81 -1.67 1.59 -6.20
N ILE A 82 -1.66 2.88 -6.60
CA ILE A 82 -1.53 4.03 -5.68
C ILE A 82 -2.92 4.42 -5.20
N PHE A 83 -3.85 4.70 -6.11
CA PHE A 83 -5.20 5.13 -5.74
C PHE A 83 -5.95 4.05 -4.98
N GLY A 84 -5.84 2.80 -5.42
CA GLY A 84 -6.66 1.72 -4.89
C GLY A 84 -8.08 1.74 -5.45
N TYR A 85 -9.04 1.29 -4.65
CA TYR A 85 -10.44 1.24 -5.07
C TYR A 85 -11.38 1.29 -3.88
N LEU A 86 -12.65 1.64 -4.15
CA LEU A 86 -13.75 1.62 -3.20
C LEU A 86 -14.60 0.37 -3.40
N ASN A 87 -15.18 -0.16 -2.34
CA ASN A 87 -16.21 -1.20 -2.42
C ASN A 87 -17.22 -1.03 -1.29
N GLU A 88 -18.38 -1.67 -1.43
CA GLU A 88 -19.43 -1.61 -0.40
C GLU A 88 -18.92 -2.12 0.95
N VAL A 89 -19.35 -1.47 2.02
CA VAL A 89 -19.07 -1.87 3.39
C VAL A 89 -19.66 -3.25 3.69
N ILE A 90 -18.94 -4.02 4.48
CA ILE A 90 -19.43 -5.30 5.01
C ILE A 90 -20.08 -5.08 6.38
N LYS A 91 -20.83 -6.09 6.84
CA LYS A 91 -21.60 -6.00 8.10
C LYS A 91 -20.72 -5.65 9.31
N GLU A 92 -19.55 -6.25 9.41
CA GLU A 92 -18.59 -6.05 10.50
C GLU A 92 -18.06 -4.60 10.56
N GLU A 93 -17.96 -3.93 9.41
CA GLU A 93 -17.53 -2.53 9.33
C GLU A 93 -18.63 -1.57 9.77
N VAL A 94 -19.87 -1.88 9.40
CA VAL A 94 -21.05 -1.13 9.85
C VAL A 94 -21.24 -1.26 11.37
N GLU A 95 -20.95 -2.43 11.94
CA GLU A 95 -21.02 -2.65 13.39
C GLU A 95 -19.90 -1.93 14.15
N LYS A 96 -18.72 -1.78 13.55
CA LYS A 96 -17.55 -1.13 14.17
C LYS A 96 -17.57 0.40 14.10
N ASP A 97 -18.10 0.96 13.03
CA ASP A 97 -18.11 2.40 12.82
C ASP A 97 -19.54 2.88 12.46
N PRO A 98 -20.22 3.61 13.37
CA PRO A 98 -21.59 4.09 13.17
C PRO A 98 -21.72 5.10 12.02
N PHE A 99 -20.62 5.56 11.47
CA PHE A 99 -20.64 6.38 10.26
C PHE A 99 -21.22 5.61 9.07
N TYR A 100 -20.89 4.32 8.94
CA TYR A 100 -21.31 3.52 7.80
C TYR A 100 -22.72 2.98 7.94
N ARG A 101 -23.38 2.87 6.79
CA ARG A 101 -24.67 2.20 6.62
C ARG A 101 -24.55 1.21 5.47
N PRO A 102 -25.35 0.12 5.47
CA PRO A 102 -25.39 -0.80 4.32
C PRO A 102 -25.61 -0.04 3.01
N GLY A 103 -24.81 -0.36 1.99
CA GLY A 103 -24.85 0.30 0.69
C GLY A 103 -23.87 1.44 0.50
N MET A 104 -23.20 1.92 1.55
CA MET A 104 -22.11 2.90 1.44
C MET A 104 -20.82 2.21 0.96
N ASN A 105 -19.94 2.99 0.34
CA ASN A 105 -18.61 2.53 -0.08
C ASN A 105 -17.55 2.90 0.96
N ILE A 106 -16.47 2.10 1.00
CA ILE A 106 -15.28 2.31 1.84
C ILE A 106 -14.02 2.02 1.01
N GLY A 107 -12.94 2.73 1.27
CA GLY A 107 -11.63 2.46 0.67
C GLY A 107 -11.09 1.07 1.01
N ARG A 108 -10.73 0.28 0.00
CA ARG A 108 -10.24 -1.09 0.15
C ARG A 108 -8.73 -1.22 0.02
N ALA A 109 -8.10 -0.34 -0.71
CA ALA A 109 -6.67 -0.33 -0.95
C ALA A 109 -6.17 1.09 -1.23
N GLY A 110 -4.86 1.28 -1.24
CA GLY A 110 -4.20 2.51 -1.68
C GLY A 110 -4.57 3.75 -0.86
N ILE A 111 -4.52 4.89 -1.51
CA ILE A 111 -4.88 6.21 -0.93
C ILE A 111 -6.35 6.23 -0.50
N GLU A 112 -7.25 5.61 -1.26
CA GLU A 112 -8.68 5.53 -0.90
C GLU A 112 -8.87 4.88 0.48
N ARG A 113 -8.09 3.86 0.83
CA ARG A 113 -8.13 3.22 2.13
C ARG A 113 -7.43 4.04 3.21
N SER A 114 -6.25 4.56 2.91
CA SER A 114 -5.42 5.24 3.90
C SER A 114 -6.06 6.54 4.38
N TYR A 115 -6.71 7.24 3.46
CA TYR A 115 -7.35 8.54 3.70
C TYR A 115 -8.88 8.47 3.73
N GLU A 116 -9.46 7.28 3.94
CA GLU A 116 -10.91 7.06 4.00
C GLU A 116 -11.61 8.04 4.95
N LYS A 117 -11.06 8.25 6.15
CA LYS A 117 -11.64 9.17 7.14
C LYS A 117 -11.65 10.62 6.68
N VAL A 118 -10.72 10.99 5.81
CA VAL A 118 -10.64 12.33 5.21
C VAL A 118 -11.64 12.43 4.06
N PHE A 119 -11.65 11.42 3.16
CA PHE A 119 -12.52 11.41 1.98
C PHE A 119 -14.02 11.31 2.29
N ARG A 120 -14.40 10.72 3.42
CA ARG A 120 -15.81 10.54 3.76
C ARG A 120 -16.52 11.81 4.24
N GLY A 121 -15.77 12.89 4.58
CA GLY A 121 -16.33 14.14 5.11
C GLY A 121 -17.11 13.94 6.44
N LYS A 122 -18.06 14.85 6.69
CA LYS A 122 -18.97 14.75 7.85
C LYS A 122 -20.41 14.80 7.35
N LYS A 123 -21.23 13.85 7.81
CA LYS A 123 -22.67 13.82 7.48
C LYS A 123 -23.41 14.96 8.15
N GLY A 124 -24.30 15.59 7.40
CA GLY A 124 -25.34 16.43 7.96
C GLY A 124 -26.44 15.57 8.57
N VAL A 125 -27.15 16.14 9.53
CA VAL A 125 -28.31 15.51 10.17
C VAL A 125 -29.47 16.48 10.07
N ARG A 126 -30.62 16.02 9.58
CA ARG A 126 -31.87 16.75 9.55
C ARG A 126 -32.86 16.08 10.51
N PHE A 127 -33.37 16.83 11.45
CA PHE A 127 -34.40 16.37 12.37
C PHE A 127 -35.78 16.69 11.79
N VAL A 128 -36.58 15.66 11.58
CA VAL A 128 -37.92 15.80 11.01
C VAL A 128 -38.97 15.37 12.04
N VAL A 129 -40.06 16.10 12.10
CA VAL A 129 -41.24 15.71 12.88
C VAL A 129 -42.12 14.86 11.99
N THR A 130 -42.44 13.64 12.44
CA THR A 130 -43.30 12.71 11.69
C THR A 130 -44.63 12.53 12.42
N ASN A 131 -45.72 12.35 11.63
CA ASN A 131 -47.01 11.94 12.16
C ASN A 131 -47.05 10.43 12.49
N ALA A 132 -48.19 9.96 13.03
CA ALA A 132 -48.37 8.53 13.35
C ALA A 132 -48.22 7.58 12.15
N ASN A 133 -48.35 8.08 10.93
CA ASN A 133 -48.12 7.32 9.69
C ASN A 133 -46.71 7.47 9.13
N ASN A 134 -45.81 8.06 9.91
CA ASN A 134 -44.40 8.31 9.53
C ASN A 134 -44.21 9.28 8.35
N ASN A 135 -45.20 10.10 8.04
CA ASN A 135 -45.06 11.16 7.03
C ASN A 135 -44.40 12.38 7.67
N ASP A 136 -43.41 12.97 6.96
CA ASP A 136 -42.76 14.21 7.37
C ASP A 136 -43.84 15.34 7.42
N VAL A 137 -44.09 15.86 8.59
CA VAL A 137 -45.01 17.00 8.84
C VAL A 137 -44.25 18.23 9.32
N SER A 138 -42.92 18.20 9.25
CA SER A 138 -42.09 19.35 9.56
C SER A 138 -42.39 20.49 8.60
N THR A 139 -42.78 21.62 9.14
CA THR A 139 -42.83 22.89 8.39
C THR A 139 -41.39 23.22 7.92
N SER A 140 -41.26 23.79 6.74
CA SER A 140 -39.99 24.04 6.01
C SER A 140 -38.96 24.95 6.71
N SER A 141 -39.09 25.22 8.01
CA SER A 141 -38.11 25.96 8.79
C SER A 141 -36.99 25.04 9.25
N LYS A 142 -35.71 25.47 9.04
CA LYS A 142 -34.54 24.81 9.60
C LYS A 142 -34.72 24.60 11.11
N ASN A 143 -34.60 23.33 11.54
CA ASN A 143 -34.62 23.04 12.96
C ASN A 143 -33.24 23.49 13.54
N SER A 144 -33.27 24.07 14.74
CA SER A 144 -32.04 24.50 15.44
C SER A 144 -31.05 23.35 15.72
N PHE A 145 -31.52 22.10 15.64
CA PHE A 145 -30.72 20.91 15.81
C PHE A 145 -30.15 20.34 14.50
N ASP A 146 -30.52 20.90 13.33
CA ASP A 146 -30.03 20.47 12.05
C ASP A 146 -28.53 20.80 11.93
N THR A 147 -27.73 19.83 11.44
CA THR A 147 -26.31 20.05 11.13
C THR A 147 -26.08 19.94 9.63
N VAL A 148 -25.25 20.83 9.11
CA VAL A 148 -24.90 20.83 7.68
C VAL A 148 -23.84 19.74 7.41
N ALA A 149 -23.97 19.07 6.27
CA ALA A 149 -22.91 18.17 5.79
C ALA A 149 -21.64 18.97 5.47
N VAL A 150 -20.48 18.46 5.88
CA VAL A 150 -19.19 19.03 5.52
C VAL A 150 -18.55 18.13 4.47
N PRO A 151 -18.29 18.64 3.26
CA PRO A 151 -17.63 17.86 2.20
C PRO A 151 -16.21 17.47 2.62
N SER A 152 -15.67 16.46 1.96
CA SER A 152 -14.27 16.11 2.12
C SER A 152 -13.37 17.24 1.62
N PRO A 153 -12.22 17.49 2.27
CA PRO A 153 -11.21 18.38 1.71
C PRO A 153 -10.58 17.75 0.46
N THR A 154 -9.94 18.59 -0.35
CA THR A 154 -9.11 18.12 -1.46
C THR A 154 -7.80 17.57 -0.92
N ILE A 155 -7.37 16.41 -1.41
CA ILE A 155 -6.03 15.87 -1.12
C ILE A 155 -5.16 16.10 -2.35
N GLN A 156 -4.06 16.82 -2.16
CA GLN A 156 -3.04 17.01 -3.18
C GLN A 156 -1.92 15.99 -2.95
N LEU A 157 -1.59 15.22 -4.00
CA LEU A 157 -0.48 14.27 -3.99
C LEU A 157 0.78 14.92 -4.55
N GLY A 158 1.95 14.46 -4.10
CA GLY A 158 3.24 14.73 -4.72
C GLY A 158 3.46 13.98 -6.04
N LEU A 159 2.53 13.07 -6.38
CA LEU A 159 2.58 12.29 -7.61
C LEU A 159 2.52 13.18 -8.86
N ASP A 160 3.53 13.05 -9.72
CA ASP A 160 3.55 13.62 -11.07
C ASP A 160 2.87 12.63 -12.03
N ILE A 161 1.68 12.99 -12.49
CA ILE A 161 0.88 12.08 -13.32
C ILE A 161 1.51 11.81 -14.69
N ASP A 162 2.23 12.78 -15.26
CA ASP A 162 2.89 12.62 -16.55
C ASP A 162 4.11 11.71 -16.41
N LEU A 163 4.88 11.86 -15.33
CA LEU A 163 5.99 10.96 -15.00
C LEU A 163 5.48 9.53 -14.72
N GLN A 164 4.37 9.40 -14.00
CA GLN A 164 3.72 8.11 -13.74
C GLN A 164 3.28 7.46 -15.06
N ALA A 165 2.58 8.19 -15.92
CA ALA A 165 2.13 7.70 -17.22
C ALA A 165 3.30 7.26 -18.10
N TYR A 166 4.37 8.06 -18.15
CA TYR A 166 5.57 7.72 -18.90
C TYR A 166 6.25 6.47 -18.34
N GLY A 167 6.33 6.35 -17.01
CA GLY A 167 6.86 5.16 -16.35
C GLY A 167 6.04 3.90 -16.67
N GLU A 168 4.70 3.98 -16.67
CA GLU A 168 3.82 2.87 -17.05
C GLU A 168 3.98 2.49 -18.54
N LEU A 169 4.15 3.48 -19.42
CA LEU A 169 4.46 3.27 -20.83
C LEU A 169 5.78 2.53 -21.02
N LEU A 170 6.85 2.95 -20.35
CA LEU A 170 8.17 2.27 -20.39
C LEU A 170 8.09 0.84 -19.89
N MET A 171 7.17 0.55 -18.98
CA MET A 171 6.94 -0.78 -18.40
C MET A 171 5.94 -1.63 -19.19
N SER A 172 5.40 -1.14 -20.31
CA SER A 172 4.52 -1.91 -21.19
C SER A 172 5.17 -3.24 -21.57
N ASN A 173 4.42 -4.34 -21.46
CA ASN A 173 4.88 -5.71 -21.75
C ASN A 173 6.08 -6.18 -20.90
N LYS A 174 6.34 -5.53 -19.78
CA LYS A 174 7.40 -5.91 -18.83
C LYS A 174 6.79 -6.26 -17.47
N ARG A 175 7.55 -6.96 -16.65
CA ARG A 175 7.21 -7.23 -15.25
C ARG A 175 8.26 -6.59 -14.34
N GLY A 176 7.84 -5.70 -13.47
CA GLY A 176 8.75 -4.99 -12.58
C GLY A 176 8.12 -3.72 -12.01
N CYS A 177 8.96 -2.76 -11.63
CA CYS A 177 8.49 -1.50 -11.08
C CYS A 177 9.50 -0.36 -11.30
N ILE A 178 9.00 0.87 -11.19
CA ILE A 178 9.79 2.11 -11.14
C ILE A 178 9.33 2.88 -9.90
N VAL A 179 10.28 3.44 -9.14
CA VAL A 179 10.01 4.32 -8.00
C VAL A 179 10.87 5.56 -8.16
N ALA A 180 10.25 6.74 -8.10
CA ALA A 180 10.92 8.03 -8.09
C ALA A 180 10.53 8.80 -6.82
N ILE A 181 11.52 9.23 -6.05
CA ILE A 181 11.37 9.99 -4.81
C ILE A 181 12.10 11.31 -4.97
N GLU A 182 11.47 12.42 -4.61
CA GLU A 182 12.15 13.70 -4.45
C GLU A 182 12.95 13.70 -3.14
N PRO A 183 14.29 13.69 -3.18
CA PRO A 183 15.07 13.53 -1.96
C PRO A 183 14.86 14.68 -0.95
N ALA A 184 14.66 15.91 -1.45
CA ALA A 184 14.55 17.08 -0.61
C ALA A 184 13.28 17.12 0.26
N THR A 185 12.21 16.45 -0.18
CA THR A 185 10.90 16.47 0.49
C THR A 185 10.45 15.11 0.96
N GLY A 186 10.88 14.02 0.30
CA GLY A 186 10.37 12.67 0.48
C GLY A 186 9.10 12.39 -0.33
N GLU A 187 8.63 13.34 -1.14
CA GLU A 187 7.47 13.16 -2.02
C GLU A 187 7.74 12.03 -3.03
N ILE A 188 6.81 11.09 -3.17
CA ILE A 188 6.85 10.04 -4.19
C ILE A 188 6.27 10.63 -5.47
N LEU A 189 7.16 10.90 -6.44
CA LEU A 189 6.79 11.49 -7.72
C LEU A 189 6.19 10.46 -8.69
N ALA A 190 6.64 9.20 -8.61
CA ALA A 190 6.09 8.08 -9.36
C ALA A 190 6.28 6.75 -8.63
N MET A 191 5.29 5.89 -8.71
CA MET A 191 5.35 4.51 -8.23
C MET A 191 4.65 3.58 -9.22
N VAL A 192 5.39 3.07 -10.17
CA VAL A 192 4.89 2.17 -11.21
C VAL A 192 5.02 0.72 -10.75
N SER A 193 3.94 -0.05 -10.90
CA SER A 193 3.93 -1.50 -10.72
C SER A 193 3.40 -2.14 -11.99
N ALA A 194 4.23 -2.91 -12.69
CA ALA A 194 3.86 -3.51 -13.97
C ALA A 194 3.82 -5.03 -13.92
N PRO A 195 2.80 -5.67 -14.56
CA PRO A 195 1.70 -5.00 -15.24
C PRO A 195 0.77 -4.26 -14.27
N SER A 196 0.15 -3.17 -14.76
CA SER A 196 -0.85 -2.37 -14.07
C SER A 196 -2.24 -2.64 -14.67
N TYR A 197 -3.23 -1.91 -14.20
CA TYR A 197 -4.60 -1.93 -14.73
C TYR A 197 -5.20 -0.53 -14.68
N ASP A 198 -6.27 -0.29 -15.47
CA ASP A 198 -7.02 0.96 -15.39
C ASP A 198 -7.82 1.00 -14.06
N PRO A 199 -7.63 2.01 -13.19
CA PRO A 199 -8.35 2.11 -11.92
C PRO A 199 -9.88 2.14 -12.11
N ASN A 200 -10.40 2.61 -13.26
CA ASN A 200 -11.81 2.61 -13.56
C ASN A 200 -12.41 1.19 -13.70
N LEU A 201 -11.59 0.17 -13.95
CA LEU A 201 -12.05 -1.23 -13.93
C LEU A 201 -12.57 -1.66 -12.55
N LEU A 202 -12.14 -0.97 -11.48
CA LEU A 202 -12.61 -1.19 -10.12
C LEU A 202 -13.42 -0.01 -9.56
N SER A 203 -13.96 0.84 -10.43
CA SER A 203 -14.86 1.92 -10.06
C SER A 203 -16.33 1.48 -10.24
N GLY A 204 -17.09 1.50 -9.14
CA GLY A 204 -18.48 1.06 -9.09
C GLY A 204 -18.65 -0.46 -8.98
N ARG A 205 -19.78 -0.88 -8.41
CA ARG A 205 -20.05 -2.29 -8.06
C ARG A 205 -20.10 -3.23 -9.26
N LYS A 206 -20.68 -2.75 -10.38
CA LYS A 206 -20.78 -3.53 -11.61
C LYS A 206 -19.40 -3.87 -12.14
N ASN A 207 -18.54 -2.86 -12.25
CA ASN A 207 -17.17 -3.02 -12.72
C ASN A 207 -16.35 -3.92 -11.80
N ILE A 208 -16.45 -3.72 -10.46
CA ILE A 208 -15.77 -4.57 -9.48
C ILE A 208 -16.22 -6.02 -9.61
N LYS A 209 -17.51 -6.27 -9.66
CA LYS A 209 -18.06 -7.64 -9.77
C LYS A 209 -17.57 -8.35 -11.02
N GLU A 210 -17.42 -7.63 -12.12
CA GLU A 210 -16.97 -8.18 -13.40
C GLU A 210 -15.45 -8.35 -13.48
N ASN A 211 -14.68 -7.34 -13.05
CA ASN A 211 -13.26 -7.24 -13.34
C ASN A 211 -12.36 -7.73 -12.18
N TYR A 212 -12.79 -7.56 -10.93
CA TYR A 212 -11.95 -7.97 -9.78
C TYR A 212 -11.59 -9.47 -9.79
N PRO A 213 -12.52 -10.41 -10.10
CA PRO A 213 -12.17 -11.81 -10.24
C PRO A 213 -11.16 -12.07 -11.37
N LYS A 214 -11.26 -11.34 -12.49
CA LYS A 214 -10.32 -11.45 -13.62
C LYS A 214 -8.91 -10.98 -13.20
N LEU A 215 -8.82 -9.84 -12.50
CA LEU A 215 -7.55 -9.29 -12.02
C LEU A 215 -6.88 -10.17 -10.96
N ILE A 216 -7.65 -10.84 -10.09
CA ILE A 216 -7.10 -11.82 -9.13
C ILE A 216 -6.60 -13.08 -9.83
N ALA A 217 -7.33 -13.57 -10.83
CA ALA A 217 -6.97 -14.79 -11.55
C ALA A 217 -5.79 -14.58 -12.52
N ASP A 218 -5.40 -13.34 -12.80
CA ASP A 218 -4.31 -13.03 -13.70
C ASP A 218 -2.95 -13.40 -13.06
N SER A 219 -2.27 -14.35 -13.68
CA SER A 219 -0.94 -14.81 -13.26
C SER A 219 0.14 -13.72 -13.31
N ALA A 220 -0.10 -12.62 -14.02
CA ALA A 220 0.76 -11.45 -14.07
C ALA A 220 0.64 -10.57 -12.80
N LEU A 221 -0.38 -10.83 -11.95
CA LEU A 221 -0.60 -10.17 -10.67
C LEU A 221 -0.68 -8.63 -10.76
N PRO A 222 -1.63 -8.06 -11.51
CA PRO A 222 -1.74 -6.60 -11.66
C PRO A 222 -2.11 -5.87 -10.35
N LEU A 223 -2.81 -6.55 -9.43
CA LEU A 223 -3.16 -6.00 -8.11
C LEU A 223 -1.98 -5.98 -7.13
N PHE A 224 -0.87 -6.64 -7.46
CA PHE A 224 0.28 -6.73 -6.59
C PHE A 224 1.17 -5.48 -6.73
N ALA A 225 1.17 -4.63 -5.69
CA ALA A 225 1.98 -3.41 -5.65
C ALA A 225 3.47 -3.74 -5.46
N ARG A 226 4.17 -4.08 -6.55
CA ARG A 226 5.57 -4.54 -6.52
C ARG A 226 6.51 -3.63 -5.76
N PRO A 227 6.43 -2.29 -5.87
CA PRO A 227 7.30 -1.40 -5.11
C PRO A 227 7.25 -1.62 -3.60
N LEU A 228 6.11 -2.06 -3.07
CA LEU A 228 5.84 -2.18 -1.63
C LEU A 228 5.84 -3.62 -1.13
N GLN A 229 5.49 -4.57 -2.00
CA GLN A 229 5.19 -5.97 -1.63
C GLN A 229 6.23 -6.97 -2.13
N ALA A 230 6.92 -6.67 -3.24
CA ALA A 230 7.97 -7.54 -3.73
C ALA A 230 9.24 -7.34 -2.92
N GLU A 231 9.91 -8.46 -2.62
CA GLU A 231 11.15 -8.48 -1.84
C GLU A 231 12.25 -9.17 -2.66
N TYR A 232 13.33 -8.46 -2.91
CA TYR A 232 14.45 -8.92 -3.74
C TYR A 232 15.77 -8.79 -2.99
N PRO A 233 16.76 -9.68 -3.27
CA PRO A 233 18.13 -9.39 -2.90
C PRO A 233 18.60 -8.11 -3.59
N PRO A 234 19.10 -7.11 -2.86
CA PRO A 234 19.47 -5.82 -3.45
C PRO A 234 20.71 -5.89 -4.37
N GLY A 235 21.55 -6.88 -4.18
CA GLY A 235 22.78 -7.01 -4.94
C GLY A 235 23.74 -5.82 -4.72
N SER A 236 24.43 -5.40 -5.78
CA SER A 236 25.54 -4.44 -5.67
C SER A 236 25.15 -3.02 -5.24
N ILE A 237 23.89 -2.61 -5.35
CA ILE A 237 23.46 -1.32 -4.79
C ILE A 237 23.63 -1.26 -3.26
N PHE A 238 23.58 -2.41 -2.61
CA PHE A 238 23.77 -2.55 -1.17
C PHE A 238 25.21 -2.19 -0.72
N LYS A 239 26.17 -2.27 -1.63
CA LYS A 239 27.57 -1.93 -1.35
C LYS A 239 27.76 -0.46 -0.95
N LEU A 240 26.88 0.43 -1.38
CA LEU A 240 26.91 1.83 -0.97
C LEU A 240 26.67 1.96 0.54
N VAL A 241 25.65 1.27 1.07
CA VAL A 241 25.35 1.24 2.51
C VAL A 241 26.49 0.55 3.27
N GLN A 242 27.02 -0.56 2.74
CA GLN A 242 28.17 -1.26 3.34
C GLN A 242 29.40 -0.36 3.45
N ALA A 243 29.70 0.42 2.40
CA ALA A 243 30.84 1.35 2.43
C ALA A 243 30.67 2.41 3.53
N LEU A 244 29.48 2.99 3.64
CA LEU A 244 29.17 3.99 4.67
C LEU A 244 29.34 3.42 6.09
N ILE A 245 28.85 2.22 6.34
CA ILE A 245 28.99 1.55 7.65
C ILE A 245 30.46 1.24 7.94
N CYS A 246 31.21 0.71 6.96
CA CYS A 246 32.63 0.40 7.13
C CYS A 246 33.46 1.65 7.42
N LEU A 247 33.15 2.78 6.80
CA LEU A 247 33.79 4.09 7.07
C LEU A 247 33.39 4.60 8.45
N GLN A 248 32.11 4.56 8.83
CA GLN A 248 31.61 5.02 10.12
C GLN A 248 32.23 4.25 11.29
N GLU A 249 32.41 2.94 11.14
CA GLU A 249 33.05 2.07 12.12
C GLU A 249 34.60 2.15 12.11
N ASN A 250 35.16 3.05 11.28
CA ASN A 250 36.61 3.19 11.11
C ASN A 250 37.31 1.87 10.73
N LYS A 251 36.59 0.94 10.05
CA LYS A 251 37.15 -0.34 9.60
C LYS A 251 37.92 -0.21 8.29
N ILE A 252 37.62 0.85 7.53
CA ILE A 252 38.33 1.29 6.35
C ILE A 252 38.45 2.82 6.35
N SER A 253 39.38 3.35 5.58
CA SER A 253 39.45 4.74 5.15
C SER A 253 39.11 4.85 3.66
N THR A 254 38.96 6.07 3.16
CA THR A 254 38.74 6.31 1.74
C THR A 254 39.82 5.71 0.84
N ASN A 255 41.05 5.61 1.34
CA ASN A 255 42.24 5.10 0.63
C ASN A 255 42.54 3.63 0.93
N THR A 256 41.67 2.94 1.69
CA THR A 256 41.89 1.51 1.96
C THR A 256 41.75 0.71 0.67
N SER A 257 42.74 -0.15 0.43
CA SER A 257 42.78 -1.07 -0.70
C SER A 257 42.76 -2.51 -0.21
N PHE A 258 42.10 -3.38 -0.96
CA PHE A 258 42.11 -4.83 -0.76
C PHE A 258 42.34 -5.51 -2.10
N PRO A 259 43.12 -6.61 -2.11
CA PRO A 259 43.33 -7.40 -3.35
C PRO A 259 41.97 -8.01 -3.78
N CYS A 260 41.72 -8.00 -5.09
CA CYS A 260 40.56 -8.69 -5.68
C CYS A 260 40.80 -10.19 -5.75
N ASN A 261 40.76 -10.87 -4.61
CA ASN A 261 40.94 -12.32 -4.54
C ASN A 261 39.65 -13.07 -4.91
N LYS A 262 39.58 -13.49 -6.18
CA LYS A 262 38.40 -14.17 -6.75
C LYS A 262 38.19 -15.59 -6.19
N SER A 263 39.19 -16.19 -5.54
CA SER A 263 39.04 -17.51 -4.92
C SER A 263 38.17 -17.48 -3.66
N ILE A 264 38.05 -16.34 -3.01
CA ILE A 264 37.22 -16.15 -1.80
C ILE A 264 35.78 -15.85 -2.17
N VAL A 265 35.59 -14.90 -3.11
CA VAL A 265 34.28 -14.49 -3.63
C VAL A 265 34.41 -14.17 -5.11
N GLY A 266 33.57 -14.78 -5.92
CA GLY A 266 33.58 -14.55 -7.38
C GLY A 266 33.42 -13.06 -7.71
N CYS A 267 34.19 -12.60 -8.70
CA CYS A 267 34.17 -11.24 -9.20
C CYS A 267 34.43 -11.20 -10.70
N HIS A 268 33.91 -10.18 -11.37
CA HIS A 268 34.18 -9.94 -12.79
C HIS A 268 35.61 -9.35 -13.02
N GLY A 269 36.01 -9.20 -14.26
CA GLY A 269 37.29 -8.56 -14.60
C GLY A 269 37.21 -7.03 -14.44
N HIS A 270 38.15 -6.48 -13.68
CA HIS A 270 38.30 -5.03 -13.51
C HIS A 270 39.71 -4.70 -13.02
N PRO A 271 40.21 -3.44 -13.16
CA PRO A 271 41.46 -3.00 -12.55
C PRO A 271 41.44 -3.14 -11.04
N THR A 272 42.62 -3.18 -10.41
CA THR A 272 42.71 -3.22 -8.93
C THR A 272 41.98 -2.01 -8.30
N ALA A 273 41.13 -2.28 -7.33
CA ALA A 273 40.46 -1.24 -6.56
C ALA A 273 41.45 -0.68 -5.52
N GLY A 274 42.04 0.47 -5.83
CA GLY A 274 43.00 1.16 -4.95
C GLY A 274 42.35 1.93 -3.80
N SER A 275 41.04 2.10 -3.84
CA SER A 275 40.26 2.90 -2.90
C SER A 275 38.85 2.36 -2.75
N VAL A 276 38.09 2.88 -1.75
CA VAL A 276 36.66 2.58 -1.62
C VAL A 276 35.87 3.08 -2.83
N MET A 277 36.27 4.21 -3.42
CA MET A 277 35.67 4.77 -4.63
C MET A 277 35.81 3.82 -5.82
N ASP A 278 37.03 3.28 -6.04
CA ASP A 278 37.27 2.28 -7.07
C ASP A 278 36.50 1.00 -6.80
N ALA A 279 36.40 0.57 -5.55
CA ALA A 279 35.65 -0.61 -5.17
C ALA A 279 34.16 -0.48 -5.48
N ILE A 280 33.58 0.70 -5.27
CA ILE A 280 32.20 1.04 -5.66
C ILE A 280 32.10 1.10 -7.18
N LYS A 281 32.96 1.86 -7.87
CA LYS A 281 32.98 2.03 -9.31
C LYS A 281 33.07 0.71 -10.05
N TYR A 282 33.94 -0.19 -9.62
CA TYR A 282 34.12 -1.51 -10.21
C TYR A 282 33.23 -2.58 -9.57
N SER A 283 32.43 -2.23 -8.59
CA SER A 283 31.56 -3.19 -7.87
C SER A 283 32.32 -4.45 -7.40
N CYS A 284 33.52 -4.27 -6.82
CA CYS A 284 34.43 -5.34 -6.44
C CYS A 284 33.89 -6.16 -5.27
N ASN A 285 33.50 -7.42 -5.49
CA ASN A 285 32.97 -8.31 -4.46
C ASN A 285 34.01 -8.65 -3.38
N PRO A 286 35.29 -9.05 -3.71
CA PRO A 286 36.31 -9.35 -2.70
C PRO A 286 36.64 -8.14 -1.80
N TYR A 287 36.59 -6.93 -2.35
CA TYR A 287 36.76 -5.72 -1.54
C TYR A 287 35.71 -5.63 -0.44
N PHE A 288 34.44 -5.72 -0.82
CA PHE A 288 33.32 -5.62 0.14
C PHE A 288 33.27 -6.80 1.10
N TYR A 289 33.67 -7.99 0.66
CA TYR A 289 33.87 -9.12 1.56
C TYR A 289 34.87 -8.78 2.66
N ALA A 290 36.06 -8.27 2.28
CA ALA A 290 37.14 -7.96 3.25
C ALA A 290 36.76 -6.79 4.19
N ALA A 291 36.10 -5.76 3.64
CA ALA A 291 35.67 -4.60 4.41
C ALA A 291 34.57 -4.97 5.44
N VAL A 292 33.51 -5.66 5.00
CA VAL A 292 32.39 -6.04 5.85
C VAL A 292 32.80 -7.10 6.88
N LYS A 293 33.74 -7.98 6.54
CA LYS A 293 34.33 -8.91 7.52
C LYS A 293 34.85 -8.16 8.75
N ARG A 294 35.53 -7.04 8.57
CA ARG A 294 36.06 -6.24 9.69
C ARG A 294 34.97 -5.58 10.54
N VAL A 295 33.77 -5.39 10.00
CA VAL A 295 32.61 -4.89 10.76
C VAL A 295 31.96 -6.01 11.55
N ILE A 296 31.77 -7.18 10.90
CA ILE A 296 31.07 -8.32 11.49
C ILE A 296 31.98 -9.08 12.51
N GLU A 297 33.30 -9.13 12.26
CA GLU A 297 34.29 -9.69 13.18
C GLU A 297 35.21 -8.57 13.67
N PRO A 298 34.74 -7.70 14.61
CA PRO A 298 35.45 -6.49 15.04
C PRO A 298 36.65 -6.76 15.92
N GLY A 299 36.89 -8.01 16.39
CA GLY A 299 37.95 -8.38 17.29
C GLY A 299 37.68 -8.07 18.78
N LYS A 300 36.41 -7.95 19.16
CA LYS A 300 35.98 -7.68 20.54
C LYS A 300 35.87 -8.94 21.41
N ASN A 301 35.89 -10.12 20.79
CA ASN A 301 35.83 -11.41 21.47
C ASN A 301 36.82 -12.40 20.83
N SER A 302 37.53 -13.17 21.69
CA SER A 302 38.45 -14.22 21.22
C SER A 302 37.76 -15.39 20.50
N ASN A 303 36.50 -15.65 20.87
CA ASN A 303 35.65 -16.60 20.13
C ASN A 303 35.05 -15.91 18.92
N ILE A 304 35.46 -16.33 17.73
CA ILE A 304 35.06 -15.72 16.44
C ILE A 304 33.53 -15.75 16.20
N ASN A 305 32.85 -16.76 16.71
CA ASN A 305 31.39 -16.86 16.56
C ASN A 305 30.67 -15.85 17.45
N GLN A 306 31.17 -15.60 18.66
CA GLN A 306 30.66 -14.56 19.57
C GLN A 306 31.02 -13.16 19.06
N ASP A 307 32.21 -13.00 18.51
CA ASP A 307 32.64 -11.76 17.89
C ASP A 307 31.75 -11.37 16.70
N ALA A 308 31.40 -12.37 15.88
CA ALA A 308 30.47 -12.18 14.76
C ALA A 308 29.05 -11.78 15.23
N VAL A 309 28.57 -12.29 16.36
CA VAL A 309 27.30 -11.87 16.96
C VAL A 309 27.33 -10.39 17.32
N ILE A 310 28.40 -9.94 17.99
CA ILE A 310 28.56 -8.53 18.40
C ILE A 310 28.59 -7.61 17.18
N GLY A 311 29.36 -7.97 16.15
CA GLY A 311 29.48 -7.16 14.96
C GLY A 311 28.20 -7.14 14.12
N LEU A 312 27.50 -8.27 14.01
CA LEU A 312 26.24 -8.36 13.26
C LEU A 312 25.12 -7.53 13.90
N GLU A 313 25.00 -7.51 15.23
CA GLU A 313 24.00 -6.67 15.91
C GLU A 313 24.29 -5.17 15.71
N ASN A 314 25.55 -4.77 15.76
CA ASN A 314 25.94 -3.40 15.44
C ASN A 314 25.62 -3.05 13.98
N TRP A 315 25.99 -3.91 13.05
CA TRP A 315 25.67 -3.76 11.63
C TRP A 315 24.16 -3.71 11.39
N HIS A 316 23.37 -4.55 12.04
CA HIS A 316 21.91 -4.55 11.94
C HIS A 316 21.32 -3.23 12.43
N THR A 317 21.86 -2.64 13.49
CA THR A 317 21.46 -1.32 14.00
C THR A 317 21.64 -0.24 12.95
N TYR A 318 22.76 -0.22 12.25
CA TYR A 318 22.96 0.69 11.13
C TYR A 318 21.96 0.43 10.01
N MET A 319 21.73 -0.83 9.62
CA MET A 319 20.79 -1.16 8.56
C MET A 319 19.37 -0.66 8.87
N THR A 320 18.92 -0.80 10.11
CA THR A 320 17.61 -0.29 10.53
C THR A 320 17.53 1.24 10.53
N SER A 321 18.64 1.93 10.82
CA SER A 321 18.70 3.40 10.70
C SER A 321 18.56 3.90 9.26
N PHE A 322 18.93 3.09 8.26
CA PHE A 322 18.65 3.35 6.84
C PHE A 322 17.22 2.99 6.44
N GLY A 323 16.36 2.58 7.38
CA GLY A 323 14.99 2.15 7.08
C GLY A 323 14.90 0.74 6.48
N LEU A 324 15.94 -0.08 6.60
CA LEU A 324 16.01 -1.42 6.05
C LEU A 324 15.60 -2.46 7.10
N GLY A 325 14.94 -3.53 6.68
CA GLY A 325 14.42 -4.56 7.59
C GLY A 325 13.21 -4.14 8.41
N ILE A 326 12.72 -2.93 8.21
CA ILE A 326 11.49 -2.38 8.81
C ILE A 326 10.52 -1.90 7.75
N LYS A 327 9.25 -1.80 8.08
CA LYS A 327 8.26 -1.25 7.13
C LYS A 327 8.57 0.21 6.84
N PRO A 328 8.49 0.65 5.58
CA PRO A 328 8.83 2.04 5.18
C PRO A 328 7.95 3.11 5.85
N GLN A 329 6.80 2.74 6.42
CA GLN A 329 5.84 3.63 7.09
C GLN A 329 5.35 4.79 6.21
N ILE A 330 5.27 4.55 4.92
CA ILE A 330 4.69 5.54 3.99
C ILE A 330 3.19 5.68 4.25
N ASP A 331 2.63 6.78 3.80
CA ASP A 331 1.24 7.18 4.01
C ASP A 331 0.20 6.43 3.16
N ILE A 332 0.55 5.26 2.63
CA ILE A 332 -0.33 4.35 1.92
C ILE A 332 -0.46 3.04 2.70
N ASP A 333 -1.59 2.38 2.56
CA ASP A 333 -1.97 1.12 3.19
C ASP A 333 -0.84 0.32 3.87
N ALA A 334 -0.75 0.43 5.20
CA ALA A 334 0.29 -0.22 6.01
C ALA A 334 0.30 -1.76 5.85
N GLN A 335 -0.82 -2.37 5.43
CA GLN A 335 -0.90 -3.83 5.19
C GLN A 335 -0.23 -4.22 3.87
N ALA A 336 -0.18 -3.31 2.90
CA ALA A 336 0.51 -3.53 1.64
C ALA A 336 2.03 -3.39 1.75
N GLN A 337 2.56 -2.85 2.86
CA GLN A 337 4.00 -2.60 3.03
C GLN A 337 4.70 -3.83 3.63
N ARG A 338 5.81 -4.24 3.00
CA ARG A 338 6.73 -5.27 3.50
C ARG A 338 7.97 -4.63 4.10
N SER A 339 8.53 -5.30 5.11
CA SER A 339 9.75 -4.84 5.79
C SER A 339 11.04 -5.23 5.06
N GLY A 340 10.98 -6.16 4.12
CA GLY A 340 12.18 -6.86 3.70
C GLY A 340 12.71 -7.77 4.81
N LEU A 341 13.93 -8.25 4.63
CA LEU A 341 14.66 -9.04 5.61
C LEU A 341 16.10 -8.54 5.69
N ILE A 342 16.47 -8.00 6.85
CA ILE A 342 17.86 -7.77 7.25
C ILE A 342 18.12 -8.71 8.43
N PRO A 343 18.95 -9.74 8.26
CA PRO A 343 19.18 -10.72 9.32
C PRO A 343 19.94 -10.13 10.50
N ASN A 344 19.62 -10.57 11.68
CA ASN A 344 20.32 -10.30 12.94
C ASN A 344 20.82 -11.60 13.59
N ALA A 345 21.45 -11.52 14.73
CA ALA A 345 21.98 -12.70 15.42
C ALA A 345 20.87 -13.68 15.82
N ALA A 346 19.68 -13.20 16.22
CA ALA A 346 18.55 -14.06 16.55
C ALA A 346 18.09 -14.88 15.34
N TYR A 347 18.08 -14.26 14.16
CA TYR A 347 17.77 -14.96 12.89
C TYR A 347 18.74 -16.12 12.67
N TYR A 348 20.06 -15.87 12.68
CA TYR A 348 21.03 -16.92 12.40
C TYR A 348 21.10 -17.97 13.51
N ASN A 349 20.93 -17.59 14.77
CA ASN A 349 20.85 -18.54 15.88
C ASN A 349 19.70 -19.53 15.72
N LYS A 350 18.56 -19.07 15.16
CA LYS A 350 17.39 -19.92 14.89
C LYS A 350 17.66 -20.94 13.77
N PHE A 351 18.35 -20.53 12.69
CA PHE A 351 18.52 -21.37 11.50
C PHE A 351 19.82 -22.18 11.49
N LEU A 352 20.90 -21.65 12.08
CA LEU A 352 22.23 -22.25 12.07
C LEU A 352 22.65 -22.82 13.45
N GLY A 353 21.91 -22.48 14.49
CA GLY A 353 22.23 -22.82 15.86
C GLY A 353 23.12 -21.77 16.56
N LYS A 354 22.88 -21.56 17.86
CA LYS A 354 23.61 -20.59 18.66
C LYS A 354 25.10 -20.96 18.75
N GLY A 355 25.99 -20.02 18.37
CA GLY A 355 27.43 -20.24 18.39
C GLY A 355 27.99 -21.08 17.22
N ASN A 356 27.17 -21.44 16.24
CA ASN A 356 27.59 -22.30 15.12
C ASN A 356 27.84 -21.53 13.80
N TRP A 357 27.89 -20.21 13.83
CA TRP A 357 28.08 -19.38 12.67
C TRP A 357 29.07 -18.24 12.92
N SER A 358 29.72 -17.80 11.86
CA SER A 358 30.64 -16.65 11.84
C SER A 358 30.45 -15.92 10.50
N PHE A 359 31.24 -14.87 10.24
CA PHE A 359 31.16 -14.15 8.97
C PHE A 359 31.35 -15.07 7.76
N SER A 360 32.20 -16.08 7.84
CA SER A 360 32.42 -17.02 6.73
C SER A 360 31.14 -17.74 6.31
N THR A 361 30.24 -18.03 7.24
CA THR A 361 28.95 -18.68 7.00
C THR A 361 27.97 -17.73 6.31
N ILE A 362 27.94 -16.46 6.74
CA ILE A 362 26.98 -15.46 6.31
C ILE A 362 27.54 -14.47 5.27
N ARG A 363 28.69 -14.75 4.70
CA ARG A 363 29.47 -13.84 3.86
C ARG A 363 28.70 -13.19 2.68
N SER A 364 27.65 -13.83 2.19
CA SER A 364 26.80 -13.32 1.08
C SER A 364 26.17 -11.97 1.39
N ILE A 365 25.94 -11.65 2.67
CA ILE A 365 25.39 -10.35 3.08
C ILE A 365 26.31 -9.18 2.68
N SER A 366 27.62 -9.42 2.56
CA SER A 366 28.60 -8.37 2.20
C SER A 366 28.36 -7.78 0.81
N ILE A 367 27.72 -8.51 -0.07
CA ILE A 367 27.43 -8.11 -1.46
C ILE A 367 25.93 -7.95 -1.73
N GLY A 368 25.11 -7.89 -0.68
CA GLY A 368 23.65 -7.72 -0.79
C GLY A 368 22.92 -8.95 -1.35
N GLN A 369 23.42 -10.13 -1.02
CA GLN A 369 22.85 -11.44 -1.39
C GLN A 369 22.64 -12.31 -0.14
N GLY A 370 22.33 -13.59 -0.33
CA GLY A 370 21.98 -14.49 0.75
C GLY A 370 20.57 -14.21 1.26
N GLU A 371 20.42 -14.03 2.56
CA GLU A 371 19.14 -13.87 3.23
C GLU A 371 18.56 -12.46 3.10
N ILE A 372 19.38 -11.47 2.69
CA ILE A 372 18.94 -10.07 2.58
C ILE A 372 17.86 -9.94 1.52
N LYS A 373 16.75 -9.31 1.91
CA LYS A 373 15.65 -8.92 1.02
C LYS A 373 15.22 -7.49 1.28
N MET A 374 14.99 -6.76 0.22
CA MET A 374 14.53 -5.38 0.25
C MET A 374 13.39 -5.16 -0.72
N THR A 375 12.49 -4.26 -0.37
CA THR A 375 11.49 -3.79 -1.32
C THR A 375 12.11 -2.74 -2.26
N PRO A 376 11.61 -2.61 -3.49
CA PRO A 376 12.08 -1.54 -4.40
C PRO A 376 11.90 -0.13 -3.81
N MET A 377 10.90 0.10 -2.99
CA MET A 377 10.72 1.35 -2.26
C MET A 377 11.90 1.63 -1.32
N GLN A 378 12.35 0.62 -0.56
CA GLN A 378 13.54 0.75 0.30
C GLN A 378 14.80 0.99 -0.54
N MET A 379 14.92 0.34 -1.71
CA MET A 379 16.05 0.57 -2.61
C MET A 379 16.08 2.00 -3.15
N ALA A 380 14.92 2.56 -3.54
CA ALA A 380 14.80 3.94 -3.96
C ALA A 380 15.14 4.93 -2.82
N ASN A 381 14.71 4.60 -1.58
CA ASN A 381 15.02 5.43 -0.42
C ASN A 381 16.53 5.47 -0.11
N ILE A 382 17.28 4.38 -0.34
CA ILE A 382 18.77 4.43 -0.24
C ILE A 382 19.33 5.49 -1.20
N ALA A 383 18.84 5.58 -2.41
CA ALA A 383 19.30 6.58 -3.37
C ALA A 383 18.98 8.01 -2.86
N ALA A 384 17.80 8.22 -2.27
CA ALA A 384 17.43 9.49 -1.64
C ALA A 384 18.34 9.84 -0.44
N ILE A 385 18.65 8.87 0.42
CA ILE A 385 19.59 9.06 1.55
C ILE A 385 20.97 9.50 1.06
N ILE A 386 21.46 8.89 0.00
CA ILE A 386 22.78 9.23 -0.56
C ILE A 386 22.75 10.62 -1.19
N ALA A 387 21.69 10.95 -1.94
CA ALA A 387 21.51 12.29 -2.52
C ALA A 387 21.48 13.37 -1.45
N ASN A 388 20.86 13.10 -0.30
CA ASN A 388 20.79 14.00 0.85
C ASN A 388 22.02 13.93 1.79
N ARG A 389 23.05 13.16 1.44
CA ARG A 389 24.27 13.06 2.26
C ARG A 389 24.03 12.47 3.65
N GLY A 390 23.12 11.48 3.77
CA GLY A 390 22.97 10.66 4.97
C GLY A 390 21.67 10.84 5.76
N TRP A 391 20.69 11.54 5.24
CA TRP A 391 19.38 11.69 5.87
C TRP A 391 18.26 11.51 4.86
N TYR A 392 17.01 11.27 5.32
CA TYR A 392 15.83 11.17 4.46
C TYR A 392 14.57 11.59 5.21
N TYR A 393 13.59 12.06 4.45
CA TYR A 393 12.20 12.11 4.90
C TYR A 393 11.54 10.76 4.61
N THR A 394 10.63 10.33 5.48
CA THR A 394 9.79 9.17 5.16
C THR A 394 9.08 9.41 3.83
N PRO A 395 9.26 8.53 2.84
CA PRO A 395 8.59 8.69 1.55
C PRO A 395 7.07 8.76 1.73
N HIS A 396 6.40 9.66 1.03
CA HIS A 396 4.97 9.88 1.17
C HIS A 396 4.33 10.35 -0.14
N PHE A 397 3.02 10.12 -0.26
CA PHE A 397 2.24 10.53 -1.42
C PHE A 397 1.53 11.86 -1.20
N VAL A 398 1.02 12.12 0.00
CA VAL A 398 0.21 13.30 0.26
C VAL A 398 1.08 14.50 0.57
N LYS A 399 0.94 15.51 -0.27
CA LYS A 399 1.63 16.80 -0.14
C LYS A 399 0.85 17.77 0.73
N ASN A 400 -0.48 17.83 0.55
CA ASN A 400 -1.35 18.76 1.27
C ASN A 400 -2.78 18.21 1.37
N ILE A 401 -3.47 18.60 2.45
CA ILE A 401 -4.91 18.36 2.69
C ILE A 401 -5.53 19.74 2.91
N GLY A 402 -6.24 20.23 1.89
CA GLY A 402 -6.79 21.60 1.85
C GLY A 402 -8.25 21.70 2.20
#